data_6d841a6d0af30a14855a67c47535da2a
#
_entry.id   6d841a6d0af30a14855a67c47535da2a
#
_cell.length_a   1.000
_cell.length_b   1.000
_cell.length_c   1.000
_cell.angle_alpha   90.00
_cell.angle_beta   90.00
_cell.angle_gamma   90.00
#
_symmetry.space_group_name_H-M   'P 1'
#
loop_
_entity.id
_entity.type
_entity.pdbx_description
1 polymer ?
#
loop_
_entity_poly.entity_id
_entity_poly.type
_entity_poly.pdbx_seq_one_letter_code
_entity_poly.pdbx_strand_id
1 'polypeptide(L)'
;SAYNVNIKIFNDLQHTITGWPGGKPNADDTYRPERAVPYPKRVIVFSPHPDDDVISMGGTLKRLVDQHHDVHVAYETSGNIAVGDEDMFRYVMLMDRIGERFGIDTEKYKQVSEEIHNFLKEKKQGDIDMEIIRYLKGKIRQCEATTACNYMGVKPENIHFCELPFYETGTIKKGDLTQVDVDIIKKLIMDVQPHQIFVAGDLADPHGTHKVCTDAVLAAVDELLDEPFMKDCRIWMYRGAWAEWEIDHIEMAVPIS
;
A
#
# COMPACT_ATOMS: atom_id res chain seq x y z
N SER A 1 -2.75 23.65 -30.73
CA SER A 1 -3.98 23.17 -30.08
C SER A 1 -3.71 22.95 -28.58
N ALA A 2 -4.76 22.91 -27.75
CA ALA A 2 -4.65 22.61 -26.34
C ALA A 2 -3.91 21.27 -26.09
N TYR A 3 -4.15 20.28 -26.93
CA TYR A 3 -3.47 18.99 -26.90
C TYR A 3 -1.95 19.14 -27.01
N ASN A 4 -1.46 19.94 -27.98
CA ASN A 4 -0.01 20.14 -28.14
C ASN A 4 0.62 20.88 -26.96
N VAL A 5 -0.11 21.80 -26.34
CA VAL A 5 0.34 22.49 -25.12
C VAL A 5 0.43 21.51 -23.97
N ASN A 6 -0.58 20.68 -23.77
CA ASN A 6 -0.59 19.65 -22.73
C ASN A 6 0.55 18.65 -22.89
N ILE A 7 0.80 18.17 -24.11
CA ILE A 7 1.93 17.27 -24.40
C ILE A 7 3.28 17.95 -24.11
N LYS A 8 3.41 19.22 -24.47
CA LYS A 8 4.65 19.96 -24.18
C LYS A 8 4.88 20.09 -22.68
N ILE A 9 3.86 20.55 -21.93
CA ILE A 9 3.94 20.68 -20.47
C ILE A 9 4.24 19.33 -19.82
N PHE A 10 3.55 18.27 -20.24
CA PHE A 10 3.80 16.92 -19.74
C PHE A 10 5.25 16.49 -19.98
N ASN A 11 5.79 16.73 -21.17
CA ASN A 11 7.18 16.42 -21.48
C ASN A 11 8.16 17.26 -20.66
N ASP A 12 7.87 18.55 -20.46
CA ASP A 12 8.69 19.45 -19.65
C ASP A 12 8.71 18.98 -18.19
N LEU A 13 7.55 18.59 -17.62
CA LEU A 13 7.45 18.00 -16.29
C LEU A 13 8.27 16.71 -16.16
N GLN A 14 8.23 15.81 -17.16
CA GLN A 14 9.05 14.61 -17.16
C GLN A 14 10.56 14.90 -17.16
N HIS A 15 10.98 16.00 -17.78
CA HIS A 15 12.38 16.40 -17.78
C HIS A 15 12.85 17.03 -16.46
N THR A 16 11.94 17.65 -15.73
CA THR A 16 12.26 18.30 -14.45
C THR A 16 12.28 17.32 -13.27
N ILE A 17 11.77 16.09 -13.44
CA ILE A 17 11.76 15.09 -12.38
C ILE A 17 13.19 14.66 -12.06
N THR A 18 13.70 15.20 -10.97
CA THR A 18 14.96 14.79 -10.36
C THR A 18 14.69 13.67 -9.34
N GLY A 19 15.56 12.66 -9.30
CA GLY A 19 15.42 11.57 -8.33
C GLY A 19 14.49 10.41 -8.76
N TRP A 20 13.84 10.52 -9.93
CA TRP A 20 13.09 9.40 -10.49
C TRP A 20 14.06 8.26 -10.86
N PRO A 21 13.84 7.05 -10.34
CA PRO A 21 14.69 5.92 -10.66
C PRO A 21 14.58 5.57 -12.15
N GLY A 22 15.70 5.43 -12.84
CA GLY A 22 15.76 5.00 -14.23
C GLY A 22 15.47 6.05 -15.29
N GLY A 23 15.16 7.28 -14.90
CA GLY A 23 14.97 8.38 -15.84
C GLY A 23 13.79 8.16 -16.80
N LYS A 24 13.74 8.95 -17.87
CA LYS A 24 12.72 8.87 -18.92
C LYS A 24 13.06 7.73 -19.88
N PRO A 25 12.14 6.82 -20.19
CA PRO A 25 12.34 5.83 -21.26
C PRO A 25 12.65 6.55 -22.59
N ASN A 26 13.65 6.07 -23.30
CA ASN A 26 14.10 6.62 -24.56
C ASN A 26 14.56 8.10 -24.48
N ALA A 27 14.94 8.58 -23.30
CA ALA A 27 15.59 9.88 -23.19
C ALA A 27 16.94 9.85 -23.92
N ASP A 28 17.31 10.98 -24.52
CA ASP A 28 18.67 11.16 -25.03
C ASP A 28 19.62 11.34 -23.84
N ASP A 29 20.36 10.29 -23.53
CA ASP A 29 21.32 10.24 -22.43
C ASP A 29 22.77 10.53 -22.88
N THR A 30 22.95 11.08 -24.08
CA THR A 30 24.27 11.38 -24.64
C THR A 30 25.14 12.18 -23.69
N TYR A 31 24.54 13.12 -22.95
CA TYR A 31 25.22 13.99 -21.99
C TYR A 31 25.10 13.51 -20.53
N ARG A 32 24.35 12.45 -20.28
CA ARG A 32 24.11 11.88 -18.94
C ARG A 32 24.04 10.37 -19.00
N PRO A 33 25.15 9.69 -19.31
CA PRO A 33 25.20 8.24 -19.48
C PRO A 33 24.80 7.47 -18.21
N GLU A 34 24.89 8.11 -17.04
CA GLU A 34 24.41 7.53 -15.77
C GLU A 34 22.91 7.24 -15.76
N ARG A 35 22.14 7.81 -16.67
CA ARG A 35 20.69 7.53 -16.81
C ARG A 35 20.40 6.27 -17.62
N ALA A 36 21.33 5.85 -18.46
CA ALA A 36 21.19 4.64 -19.29
C ALA A 36 21.28 3.37 -18.42
N VAL A 37 22.01 3.45 -17.31
CA VAL A 37 22.10 2.37 -16.31
C VAL A 37 21.68 2.97 -14.97
N PRO A 38 20.39 2.92 -14.63
CA PRO A 38 19.91 3.48 -13.37
C PRO A 38 20.58 2.79 -12.19
N TYR A 39 21.04 3.60 -11.24
CA TYR A 39 21.52 3.08 -9.96
C TYR A 39 20.32 2.45 -9.23
N PRO A 40 20.36 1.15 -8.89
CA PRO A 40 19.27 0.49 -8.17
C PRO A 40 19.01 1.19 -6.85
N LYS A 41 17.79 1.66 -6.65
CA LYS A 41 17.37 2.33 -5.42
C LYS A 41 16.53 1.40 -4.58
N ARG A 42 16.60 1.56 -3.27
CA ARG A 42 15.64 0.96 -2.35
C ARG A 42 14.46 1.92 -2.22
N VAL A 43 13.27 1.38 -2.39
CA VAL A 43 12.03 2.16 -2.43
C VAL A 43 11.03 1.52 -1.48
N ILE A 44 10.36 2.32 -0.65
CA ILE A 44 9.19 1.86 0.09
C ILE A 44 7.96 2.59 -0.45
N VAL A 45 6.93 1.82 -0.77
CA VAL A 45 5.58 2.31 -1.06
C VAL A 45 4.70 1.99 0.13
N PHE A 46 4.30 2.99 0.88
CA PHE A 46 3.32 2.85 1.95
C PHE A 46 1.90 2.93 1.37
N SER A 47 1.09 1.93 1.66
CA SER A 47 -0.30 1.80 1.22
C SER A 47 -1.18 1.77 2.47
N PRO A 48 -2.02 2.80 2.70
CA PRO A 48 -2.93 2.84 3.85
C PRO A 48 -3.79 1.59 3.98
N HIS A 49 -4.36 1.13 2.87
CA HIS A 49 -5.10 -0.13 2.77
C HIS A 49 -4.50 -1.04 1.67
N PRO A 50 -4.84 -2.34 1.67
CA PRO A 50 -4.36 -3.29 0.66
C PRO A 50 -5.00 -3.10 -0.73
N ASP A 51 -4.83 -1.93 -1.37
CA ASP A 51 -5.24 -1.59 -2.74
C ASP A 51 -4.75 -0.19 -3.16
N ASP A 52 -4.47 0.72 -2.22
CA ASP A 52 -4.10 2.10 -2.53
C ASP A 52 -2.83 2.20 -3.38
N ASP A 53 -1.87 1.28 -3.19
CA ASP A 53 -0.65 1.17 -3.97
C ASP A 53 -0.92 0.92 -5.45
N VAL A 54 -1.83 0.01 -5.77
CA VAL A 54 -2.14 -0.36 -7.16
C VAL A 54 -3.15 0.59 -7.80
N ILE A 55 -4.14 1.07 -7.05
CA ILE A 55 -5.15 2.01 -7.56
C ILE A 55 -4.52 3.36 -7.88
N SER A 56 -3.69 3.87 -6.96
CA SER A 56 -3.16 5.23 -7.05
C SER A 56 -1.84 5.33 -7.78
N MET A 57 -0.96 4.31 -7.66
CA MET A 57 0.36 4.36 -8.26
C MET A 57 0.85 3.05 -8.89
N GLY A 58 -0.07 2.13 -9.27
CA GLY A 58 0.29 0.82 -9.82
C GLY A 58 1.19 0.89 -11.05
N GLY A 59 0.98 1.84 -11.94
CA GLY A 59 1.86 2.07 -13.08
C GLY A 59 3.26 2.52 -12.67
N THR A 60 3.37 3.38 -11.67
CA THR A 60 4.64 3.80 -11.08
C THR A 60 5.34 2.62 -10.40
N LEU A 61 4.61 1.86 -9.60
CA LEU A 61 5.09 0.66 -8.92
C LEU A 61 5.67 -0.35 -9.94
N LYS A 62 4.89 -0.68 -10.98
CA LYS A 62 5.34 -1.57 -12.06
C LYS A 62 6.61 -1.07 -12.71
N ARG A 63 6.69 0.23 -12.98
CA ARG A 63 7.86 0.82 -13.62
C ARG A 63 9.11 0.78 -12.73
N LEU A 64 8.97 1.01 -11.43
CA LEU A 64 10.06 0.86 -10.46
C LEU A 64 10.63 -0.55 -10.49
N VAL A 65 9.76 -1.56 -10.49
CA VAL A 65 10.16 -2.97 -10.56
C VAL A 65 10.85 -3.29 -11.89
N ASP A 66 10.28 -2.88 -13.02
CA ASP A 66 10.85 -3.12 -14.35
C ASP A 66 12.22 -2.45 -14.54
N GLN A 67 12.50 -1.40 -13.81
CA GLN A 67 13.79 -0.72 -13.76
C GLN A 67 14.76 -1.32 -12.75
N HIS A 68 14.43 -2.48 -12.19
CA HIS A 68 15.27 -3.26 -11.28
C HIS A 68 15.60 -2.55 -9.96
N HIS A 69 14.71 -1.69 -9.48
CA HIS A 69 14.82 -1.16 -8.14
C HIS A 69 14.42 -2.21 -7.10
N ASP A 70 14.97 -2.09 -5.89
CA ASP A 70 14.56 -2.90 -4.76
C ASP A 70 13.33 -2.27 -4.12
N VAL A 71 12.16 -2.75 -4.55
CA VAL A 71 10.86 -2.17 -4.21
C VAL A 71 10.23 -2.96 -3.08
N HIS A 72 9.89 -2.26 -2.02
CA HIS A 72 9.12 -2.74 -0.88
C HIS A 72 7.74 -2.12 -0.91
N VAL A 73 6.70 -2.90 -0.63
CA VAL A 73 5.34 -2.41 -0.44
C VAL A 73 4.91 -2.71 0.99
N ALA A 74 4.46 -1.68 1.70
CA ALA A 74 4.08 -1.76 3.09
C ALA A 74 2.60 -1.37 3.28
N TYR A 75 1.77 -2.35 3.55
CA TYR A 75 0.36 -2.17 3.86
C TYR A 75 0.21 -1.80 5.33
N GLU A 76 -0.26 -0.60 5.60
CA GLU A 76 -0.26 -0.03 6.94
C GLU A 76 -1.39 -0.59 7.80
N THR A 77 -2.55 -0.88 7.19
CA THR A 77 -3.71 -1.47 7.87
C THR A 77 -4.16 -2.77 7.20
N SER A 78 -4.96 -3.57 7.91
CA SER A 78 -5.51 -4.81 7.35
C SER A 78 -6.58 -4.58 6.28
N GLY A 79 -7.24 -3.42 6.29
CA GLY A 79 -8.38 -3.14 5.42
C GLY A 79 -9.59 -4.06 5.64
N ASN A 80 -9.65 -4.78 6.75
CA ASN A 80 -10.66 -5.82 7.03
C ASN A 80 -12.11 -5.32 6.94
N ILE A 81 -12.33 -4.05 7.29
CA ILE A 81 -13.67 -3.42 7.29
C ILE A 81 -14.26 -3.35 5.89
N ALA A 82 -13.43 -3.31 4.84
CA ALA A 82 -13.88 -3.23 3.45
C ALA A 82 -14.41 -4.57 2.90
N VAL A 83 -14.15 -5.69 3.58
CA VAL A 83 -14.65 -7.01 3.13
C VAL A 83 -16.11 -7.19 3.54
N GLY A 84 -17.00 -7.34 2.56
CA GLY A 84 -18.42 -7.57 2.80
C GLY A 84 -18.72 -8.89 3.50
N ASP A 85 -19.82 -8.94 4.24
CA ASP A 85 -20.25 -10.16 4.93
C ASP A 85 -20.62 -11.28 3.94
N GLU A 86 -21.16 -10.91 2.76
CA GLU A 86 -21.44 -11.87 1.68
C GLU A 86 -20.17 -12.47 1.10
N ASP A 87 -19.11 -11.67 0.95
CA ASP A 87 -17.81 -12.16 0.51
C ASP A 87 -17.24 -13.12 1.55
N MET A 88 -17.26 -12.71 2.82
CA MET A 88 -16.81 -13.57 3.92
C MET A 88 -17.56 -14.90 3.93
N PHE A 89 -18.89 -14.88 3.77
CA PHE A 89 -19.72 -16.07 3.70
C PHE A 89 -19.30 -17.02 2.57
N ARG A 90 -19.03 -16.47 1.36
CA ARG A 90 -18.52 -17.26 0.22
C ARG A 90 -17.19 -17.93 0.51
N TYR A 91 -16.27 -17.22 1.16
CA TYR A 91 -14.97 -17.78 1.51
C TYR A 91 -15.08 -18.89 2.54
N VAL A 92 -15.92 -18.73 3.56
CA VAL A 92 -16.15 -19.80 4.56
C VAL A 92 -16.77 -21.01 3.89
N MET A 93 -17.78 -20.87 3.05
CA MET A 93 -18.35 -21.97 2.28
C MET A 93 -17.32 -22.69 1.39
N LEU A 94 -16.39 -21.95 0.78
CA LEU A 94 -15.31 -22.54 -0.01
C LEU A 94 -14.36 -23.35 0.88
N MET A 95 -13.99 -22.79 2.04
CA MET A 95 -13.14 -23.45 3.02
C MET A 95 -13.77 -24.75 3.52
N ASP A 96 -15.08 -24.77 3.80
CA ASP A 96 -15.81 -25.97 4.22
C ASP A 96 -15.71 -27.07 3.16
N ARG A 97 -15.94 -26.75 1.89
CA ARG A 97 -15.84 -27.71 0.77
C ARG A 97 -14.42 -28.24 0.58
N ILE A 98 -13.41 -27.39 0.78
CA ILE A 98 -12.00 -27.79 0.75
C ILE A 98 -11.71 -28.70 1.95
N GLY A 99 -12.20 -28.34 3.14
CA GLY A 99 -12.07 -29.12 4.36
C GLY A 99 -12.60 -30.54 4.19
N GLU A 100 -13.83 -30.67 3.72
CA GLU A 100 -14.46 -31.97 3.39
C GLU A 100 -13.66 -32.77 2.36
N ARG A 101 -13.23 -32.10 1.27
CA ARG A 101 -12.54 -32.78 0.16
C ARG A 101 -11.19 -33.34 0.55
N PHE A 102 -10.46 -32.67 1.44
CA PHE A 102 -9.10 -33.03 1.86
C PHE A 102 -9.05 -33.72 3.23
N GLY A 103 -10.19 -33.86 3.92
CA GLY A 103 -10.27 -34.51 5.23
C GLY A 103 -9.54 -33.69 6.32
N ILE A 104 -9.51 -32.38 6.20
CA ILE A 104 -8.96 -31.48 7.23
C ILE A 104 -10.04 -30.80 8.08
N ASP A 105 -11.30 -31.20 7.90
CA ASP A 105 -12.49 -30.73 8.59
C ASP A 105 -12.61 -31.34 10.00
N THR A 106 -11.67 -31.00 10.88
CA THR A 106 -11.68 -31.43 12.27
C THR A 106 -12.92 -30.91 13.02
N GLU A 107 -13.27 -31.55 14.16
CA GLU A 107 -14.39 -31.10 15.01
C GLU A 107 -14.24 -29.61 15.41
N LYS A 108 -13.00 -29.20 15.74
CA LYS A 108 -12.71 -27.79 16.05
C LYS A 108 -12.99 -26.86 14.85
N TYR A 109 -12.61 -27.29 13.64
CA TYR A 109 -12.86 -26.52 12.43
C TYR A 109 -14.37 -26.38 12.19
N LYS A 110 -15.13 -27.48 12.28
CA LYS A 110 -16.59 -27.49 12.09
C LYS A 110 -17.29 -26.56 13.07
N GLN A 111 -16.88 -26.62 14.34
CA GLN A 111 -17.44 -25.72 15.36
C GLN A 111 -17.22 -24.26 15.02
N VAL A 112 -16.00 -23.87 14.66
CA VAL A 112 -15.66 -22.47 14.28
C VAL A 112 -16.41 -22.06 13.02
N SER A 113 -16.52 -22.94 12.02
CA SER A 113 -17.27 -22.64 10.79
C SER A 113 -18.75 -22.41 11.08
N GLU A 114 -19.38 -23.24 11.92
CA GLU A 114 -20.76 -23.07 12.35
C GLU A 114 -20.97 -21.75 13.12
N GLU A 115 -20.06 -21.41 14.02
CA GLU A 115 -20.10 -20.14 14.76
C GLU A 115 -20.05 -18.94 13.80
N ILE A 116 -19.18 -18.96 12.79
CA ILE A 116 -19.08 -17.91 11.77
C ILE A 116 -20.37 -17.84 10.95
N HIS A 117 -20.87 -18.98 10.46
CA HIS A 117 -22.11 -19.03 9.67
C HIS A 117 -23.31 -18.47 10.44
N ASN A 118 -23.47 -18.85 11.71
CA ASN A 118 -24.56 -18.38 12.55
C ASN A 118 -24.42 -16.88 12.82
N PHE A 119 -23.23 -16.40 13.16
CA PHE A 119 -22.97 -14.98 13.37
C PHE A 119 -23.32 -14.16 12.13
N LEU A 120 -22.81 -14.54 10.96
CA LEU A 120 -23.06 -13.80 9.71
C LEU A 120 -24.56 -13.77 9.31
N LYS A 121 -25.33 -14.83 9.64
CA LYS A 121 -26.77 -14.86 9.38
C LYS A 121 -27.59 -13.96 10.31
N GLU A 122 -27.14 -13.84 11.56
CA GLU A 122 -27.86 -13.10 12.61
C GLU A 122 -27.37 -11.64 12.74
N LYS A 123 -26.21 -11.32 12.18
CA LYS A 123 -25.56 -10.00 12.25
C LYS A 123 -26.47 -8.89 11.75
N LYS A 124 -26.56 -7.84 12.53
CA LYS A 124 -27.28 -6.62 12.20
C LYS A 124 -26.34 -5.52 11.80
N GLN A 125 -26.85 -4.52 11.12
CA GLN A 125 -26.10 -3.32 10.79
C GLN A 125 -25.54 -2.66 12.07
N GLY A 126 -24.22 -2.49 12.13
CA GLY A 126 -23.51 -1.90 13.27
C GLY A 126 -22.95 -2.92 14.26
N ASP A 127 -23.26 -4.20 14.12
CA ASP A 127 -22.63 -5.24 14.94
C ASP A 127 -21.16 -5.37 14.61
N ILE A 128 -20.34 -5.58 15.65
CA ILE A 128 -18.91 -5.76 15.53
C ILE A 128 -18.62 -7.20 15.14
N ASP A 129 -17.79 -7.40 14.13
CA ASP A 129 -17.35 -8.73 13.71
C ASP A 129 -16.61 -9.48 14.85
N MET A 130 -16.82 -10.78 14.91
CA MET A 130 -16.01 -11.66 15.75
C MET A 130 -14.53 -11.54 15.38
N GLU A 131 -13.64 -11.77 16.34
CA GLU A 131 -12.19 -11.70 16.11
C GLU A 131 -11.75 -12.58 14.92
N ILE A 132 -12.24 -13.82 14.87
CA ILE A 132 -11.93 -14.73 13.76
C ILE A 132 -12.40 -14.21 12.41
N ILE A 133 -13.54 -13.53 12.35
CA ILE A 133 -14.07 -12.94 11.11
C ILE A 133 -13.18 -11.77 10.67
N ARG A 134 -12.80 -10.87 11.60
CA ARG A 134 -11.86 -9.78 11.32
C ARG A 134 -10.53 -10.31 10.80
N TYR A 135 -9.99 -11.34 11.46
CA TYR A 135 -8.78 -12.02 11.04
C TYR A 135 -8.89 -12.56 9.60
N LEU A 136 -9.95 -13.30 9.30
CA LEU A 136 -10.16 -13.87 7.96
C LEU A 136 -10.36 -12.79 6.90
N LYS A 137 -11.14 -11.74 7.20
CA LYS A 137 -11.30 -10.58 6.31
C LYS A 137 -9.95 -9.90 6.02
N GLY A 138 -9.12 -9.72 7.04
CA GLY A 138 -7.75 -9.22 6.87
C GLY A 138 -6.90 -10.13 5.99
N LYS A 139 -7.00 -11.46 6.17
CA LYS A 139 -6.24 -12.43 5.34
C LYS A 139 -6.72 -12.45 3.89
N ILE A 140 -8.00 -12.24 3.61
CA ILE A 140 -8.51 -12.05 2.24
C ILE A 140 -7.79 -10.86 1.59
N ARG A 141 -7.78 -9.70 2.26
CA ARG A 141 -7.10 -8.51 1.76
C ARG A 141 -5.59 -8.72 1.56
N GLN A 142 -4.93 -9.42 2.49
CA GLN A 142 -3.51 -9.74 2.35
C GLN A 142 -3.25 -10.65 1.14
N CYS A 143 -4.12 -11.61 0.85
CA CYS A 143 -4.00 -12.48 -0.33
C CYS A 143 -4.17 -11.68 -1.62
N GLU A 144 -5.13 -10.76 -1.69
CA GLU A 144 -5.34 -9.86 -2.84
C GLU A 144 -4.11 -8.98 -3.07
N ALA A 145 -3.63 -8.31 -2.03
CA ALA A 145 -2.45 -7.46 -2.07
C ALA A 145 -1.19 -8.22 -2.49
N THR A 146 -0.97 -9.40 -1.91
CA THR A 146 0.15 -10.28 -2.28
C THR A 146 0.07 -10.69 -3.76
N THR A 147 -1.13 -11.00 -4.25
CA THR A 147 -1.35 -11.37 -5.65
C THR A 147 -1.04 -10.20 -6.58
N ALA A 148 -1.46 -8.98 -6.22
CA ALA A 148 -1.16 -7.77 -6.97
C ALA A 148 0.34 -7.48 -7.00
N CYS A 149 1.02 -7.54 -5.85
CA CYS A 149 2.47 -7.39 -5.76
C CYS A 149 3.23 -8.42 -6.61
N ASN A 150 2.82 -9.68 -6.56
CA ASN A 150 3.42 -10.75 -7.38
C ASN A 150 3.23 -10.46 -8.88
N TYR A 151 2.05 -9.99 -9.29
CA TYR A 151 1.79 -9.59 -10.66
C TYR A 151 2.69 -8.43 -11.11
N MET A 152 2.94 -7.46 -10.23
CA MET A 152 3.86 -6.35 -10.49
C MET A 152 5.33 -6.79 -10.52
N GLY A 153 5.67 -7.93 -9.94
CA GLY A 153 7.03 -8.47 -9.84
C GLY A 153 7.77 -8.02 -8.57
N VAL A 154 7.05 -7.53 -7.56
CA VAL A 154 7.63 -7.28 -6.23
C VAL A 154 8.02 -8.61 -5.60
N LYS A 155 9.20 -8.67 -4.99
CA LYS A 155 9.68 -9.89 -4.33
C LYS A 155 8.82 -10.21 -3.09
N PRO A 156 8.51 -11.50 -2.82
CA PRO A 156 7.68 -11.87 -1.68
C PRO A 156 8.20 -11.35 -0.34
N GLU A 157 9.52 -11.34 -0.14
CA GLU A 157 10.17 -10.83 1.07
C GLU A 157 10.06 -9.32 1.26
N ASN A 158 9.68 -8.60 0.21
CA ASN A 158 9.52 -7.15 0.20
C ASN A 158 8.05 -6.70 0.37
N ILE A 159 7.15 -7.65 0.67
CA ILE A 159 5.73 -7.37 0.93
C ILE A 159 5.53 -7.36 2.45
N HIS A 160 5.16 -6.20 3.00
CA HIS A 160 5.05 -6.00 4.44
C HIS A 160 3.62 -5.70 4.84
N PHE A 161 3.14 -6.32 5.92
CA PHE A 161 1.84 -6.05 6.52
C PHE A 161 2.08 -5.50 7.93
N CYS A 162 1.90 -4.20 8.11
CA CYS A 162 2.22 -3.49 9.34
C CYS A 162 1.16 -3.70 10.42
N GLU A 163 -0.11 -3.85 10.03
CA GLU A 163 -1.25 -4.06 10.93
C GLU A 163 -1.23 -3.02 12.09
N LEU A 164 -1.17 -1.71 11.75
CA LEU A 164 -1.01 -0.64 12.73
C LEU A 164 -2.13 -0.66 13.79
N PRO A 165 -1.79 -0.66 15.08
CA PRO A 165 -2.75 -0.78 16.19
C PRO A 165 -3.87 0.25 16.19
N PHE A 166 -3.62 1.48 15.71
CA PHE A 166 -4.66 2.50 15.65
C PHE A 166 -5.88 2.06 14.82
N TYR A 167 -5.67 1.21 13.81
CA TYR A 167 -6.73 0.68 12.94
C TYR A 167 -7.32 -0.62 13.48
N GLU A 168 -6.49 -1.48 14.06
CA GLU A 168 -6.85 -2.84 14.48
C GLU A 168 -7.60 -2.88 15.83
N THR A 169 -8.44 -1.87 16.10
CA THR A 169 -9.19 -1.74 17.37
C THR A 169 -10.27 -2.80 17.56
N GLY A 170 -10.61 -3.53 16.51
CA GLY A 170 -11.74 -4.44 16.53
C GLY A 170 -13.12 -3.77 16.46
N THR A 171 -13.15 -2.46 16.26
CA THR A 171 -14.37 -1.66 16.10
C THR A 171 -14.32 -0.85 14.82
N ILE A 172 -15.47 -0.28 14.39
CA ILE A 172 -15.50 0.65 13.27
C ILE A 172 -14.75 1.96 13.60
N LYS A 173 -14.77 2.34 14.89
CA LYS A 173 -14.04 3.52 15.36
C LYS A 173 -12.57 3.19 15.52
N LYS A 174 -11.73 3.87 14.77
CA LYS A 174 -10.28 3.79 14.85
C LYS A 174 -9.76 4.47 16.12
N GLY A 175 -8.60 4.04 16.58
CA GLY A 175 -7.88 4.68 17.68
C GLY A 175 -7.14 5.94 17.22
N ASP A 176 -6.51 6.60 18.18
CA ASP A 176 -5.56 7.67 17.90
C ASP A 176 -4.20 7.07 17.53
N LEU A 177 -3.42 7.80 16.72
CA LEU A 177 -2.03 7.46 16.43
C LEU A 177 -1.21 7.44 17.73
N THR A 178 -0.45 6.36 17.92
CA THR A 178 0.41 6.16 19.08
C THR A 178 1.86 5.96 18.70
N GLN A 179 2.77 6.04 19.68
CA GLN A 179 4.18 5.74 19.45
C GLN A 179 4.41 4.31 18.96
N VAL A 180 3.55 3.36 19.33
CA VAL A 180 3.65 1.96 18.87
C VAL A 180 3.48 1.88 17.35
N ASP A 181 2.53 2.62 16.78
CA ASP A 181 2.32 2.70 15.34
C ASP A 181 3.55 3.29 14.63
N VAL A 182 4.09 4.38 15.19
CA VAL A 182 5.29 5.05 14.67
C VAL A 182 6.52 4.12 14.73
N ASP A 183 6.71 3.40 15.83
CA ASP A 183 7.84 2.48 16.00
C ASP A 183 7.83 1.33 14.99
N ILE A 184 6.65 0.82 14.61
CA ILE A 184 6.51 -0.21 13.56
C ILE A 184 7.01 0.35 12.22
N ILE A 185 6.56 1.53 11.83
CA ILE A 185 6.98 2.19 10.58
C ILE A 185 8.47 2.53 10.62
N LYS A 186 8.94 3.10 11.73
CA LYS A 186 10.34 3.45 11.95
C LYS A 186 11.25 2.23 11.78
N LYS A 187 10.86 1.09 12.37
CA LYS A 187 11.61 -0.15 12.23
C LYS A 187 11.74 -0.57 10.77
N LEU A 188 10.66 -0.53 10.00
CA LEU A 188 10.69 -0.89 8.58
C LEU A 188 11.59 0.06 7.78
N ILE A 189 11.51 1.38 8.02
CA ILE A 189 12.38 2.37 7.36
C ILE A 189 13.85 2.10 7.70
N MET A 190 14.17 1.79 8.96
CA MET A 190 15.53 1.43 9.39
C MET A 190 16.04 0.15 8.74
N ASP A 191 15.19 -0.87 8.64
CA ASP A 191 15.56 -2.16 8.04
C ASP A 191 15.84 -2.03 6.53
N VAL A 192 15.06 -1.22 5.81
CA VAL A 192 15.19 -1.02 4.36
C VAL A 192 16.21 0.05 4.00
N GLN A 193 16.33 1.11 4.80
CA GLN A 193 17.15 2.31 4.51
C GLN A 193 16.85 2.87 3.09
N PRO A 194 15.62 3.33 2.83
CA PRO A 194 15.18 3.66 1.48
C PRO A 194 15.86 4.93 0.95
N HIS A 195 16.00 5.01 -0.37
CA HIS A 195 16.32 6.24 -1.07
C HIS A 195 15.05 7.03 -1.42
N GLN A 196 13.91 6.34 -1.48
CA GLN A 196 12.62 6.95 -1.78
C GLN A 196 11.52 6.30 -0.96
N ILE A 197 10.65 7.13 -0.43
CA ILE A 197 9.44 6.74 0.28
C ILE A 197 8.25 7.36 -0.46
N PHE A 198 7.25 6.53 -0.78
CA PHE A 198 5.99 7.00 -1.34
C PHE A 198 4.89 6.81 -0.30
N VAL A 199 4.09 7.85 -0.08
CA VAL A 199 2.96 7.86 0.87
C VAL A 199 1.70 8.40 0.20
N ALA A 200 0.54 8.06 0.73
CA ALA A 200 -0.73 8.60 0.25
C ALA A 200 -0.82 10.10 0.50
N GLY A 201 -1.10 10.86 -0.55
CA GLY A 201 -1.22 12.32 -0.48
C GLY A 201 -2.65 12.85 -0.36
N ASP A 202 -3.65 11.99 -0.32
CA ASP A 202 -5.06 12.32 -0.20
C ASP A 202 -5.49 12.52 1.26
N LEU A 203 -4.92 13.54 1.89
CA LEU A 203 -5.10 13.84 3.31
C LEU A 203 -6.52 14.30 3.67
N ALA A 204 -7.37 14.52 2.66
CA ALA A 204 -8.79 14.85 2.80
C ALA A 204 -9.70 13.59 2.76
N ASP A 205 -9.13 12.40 2.85
CA ASP A 205 -9.87 11.13 2.94
C ASP A 205 -11.00 11.22 3.99
N PRO A 206 -12.27 10.99 3.60
CA PRO A 206 -13.41 11.12 4.50
C PRO A 206 -13.39 10.11 5.66
N HIS A 207 -12.62 9.03 5.53
CA HIS A 207 -12.45 8.04 6.59
C HIS A 207 -11.30 8.36 7.55
N GLY A 208 -10.45 9.33 7.19
CA GLY A 208 -9.32 9.79 7.97
C GLY A 208 -8.14 8.81 8.10
N THR A 209 -8.24 7.60 7.49
CA THR A 209 -7.20 6.57 7.61
C THR A 209 -5.94 6.98 6.89
N HIS A 210 -6.05 7.47 5.65
CA HIS A 210 -4.90 7.86 4.82
C HIS A 210 -4.08 8.94 5.50
N LYS A 211 -4.76 9.93 6.09
CA LYS A 211 -4.07 10.98 6.85
C LYS A 211 -3.29 10.40 8.04
N VAL A 212 -3.92 9.55 8.85
CA VAL A 212 -3.27 8.95 10.04
C VAL A 212 -2.07 8.08 9.64
N CYS A 213 -2.20 7.29 8.56
CA CYS A 213 -1.11 6.50 8.00
C CYS A 213 0.05 7.38 7.55
N THR A 214 -0.23 8.43 6.78
CA THR A 214 0.81 9.39 6.36
C THR A 214 1.44 10.10 7.56
N ASP A 215 0.65 10.51 8.55
CA ASP A 215 1.17 11.12 9.79
C ASP A 215 2.11 10.16 10.54
N ALA A 216 1.81 8.85 10.57
CA ALA A 216 2.68 7.83 11.17
C ALA A 216 4.04 7.74 10.45
N VAL A 217 4.01 7.72 9.11
CA VAL A 217 5.25 7.69 8.30
C VAL A 217 6.07 8.97 8.52
N LEU A 218 5.44 10.14 8.50
CA LEU A 218 6.13 11.42 8.69
C LEU A 218 6.72 11.53 10.10
N ALA A 219 6.00 11.08 11.14
CA ALA A 219 6.52 11.05 12.51
C ALA A 219 7.74 10.10 12.62
N ALA A 220 7.69 8.92 11.99
CA ALA A 220 8.82 8.01 11.95
C ALA A 220 10.03 8.61 11.20
N VAL A 221 9.79 9.32 10.11
CA VAL A 221 10.83 10.05 9.36
C VAL A 221 11.46 11.14 10.21
N ASP A 222 10.67 11.94 10.93
CA ASP A 222 11.17 13.00 11.80
C ASP A 222 12.12 12.46 12.88
N GLU A 223 11.83 11.27 13.42
CA GLU A 223 12.72 10.61 14.38
C GLU A 223 14.00 10.02 13.76
N LEU A 224 14.06 9.90 12.43
CA LEU A 224 15.18 9.31 11.69
C LEU A 224 16.02 10.35 10.93
N LEU A 225 15.72 11.64 11.02
CA LEU A 225 16.39 12.69 10.24
C LEU A 225 17.92 12.71 10.41
N ASP A 226 18.43 12.33 11.59
CA ASP A 226 19.86 12.28 11.88
C ASP A 226 20.55 11.03 11.33
N GLU A 227 19.81 10.05 10.83
CA GLU A 227 20.37 8.83 10.25
C GLU A 227 21.06 9.13 8.90
N PRO A 228 22.26 8.59 8.67
CA PRO A 228 23.05 8.91 7.48
C PRO A 228 22.32 8.65 6.15
N PHE A 229 21.50 7.59 6.07
CA PHE A 229 20.77 7.24 4.84
C PHE A 229 19.61 8.21 4.53
N MET A 230 19.08 8.91 5.54
CA MET A 230 17.99 9.87 5.35
C MET A 230 18.43 11.13 4.60
N LYS A 231 19.73 11.44 4.61
CA LYS A 231 20.26 12.61 3.91
C LYS A 231 19.91 12.65 2.42
N ASP A 232 19.88 11.48 1.78
CA ASP A 232 19.57 11.33 0.35
C ASP A 232 18.20 10.72 0.09
N CYS A 233 17.42 10.45 1.15
CA CYS A 233 16.07 9.96 1.03
C CYS A 233 15.12 11.06 0.55
N ARG A 234 14.17 10.68 -0.33
CA ARG A 234 13.12 11.57 -0.83
C ARG A 234 11.76 10.98 -0.49
N ILE A 235 10.87 11.85 -0.03
CA ILE A 235 9.48 11.48 0.28
C ILE A 235 8.59 12.06 -0.80
N TRP A 236 7.76 11.21 -1.38
CA TRP A 236 6.81 11.56 -2.44
C TRP A 236 5.40 11.26 -1.96
N MET A 237 4.51 12.21 -2.09
CA MET A 237 3.09 12.00 -1.88
C MET A 237 2.45 11.62 -3.21
N TYR A 238 1.89 10.41 -3.31
CA TYR A 238 1.15 10.04 -4.51
C TYR A 238 -0.31 10.51 -4.41
N ARG A 239 -0.89 10.83 -5.57
CA ARG A 239 -2.29 11.23 -5.65
C ARG A 239 -3.19 10.02 -5.45
N GLY A 240 -3.99 10.05 -4.42
CA GLY A 240 -4.97 9.01 -4.12
C GLY A 240 -6.31 9.19 -4.84
N ALA A 241 -7.25 8.31 -4.53
CA ALA A 241 -8.58 8.31 -5.16
C ALA A 241 -9.49 9.46 -4.68
N TRP A 242 -9.18 10.07 -3.54
CA TRP A 242 -10.06 11.02 -2.86
C TRP A 242 -9.68 12.50 -3.08
N ALA A 243 -8.44 12.78 -3.38
CA ALA A 243 -7.97 14.14 -3.58
C ALA A 243 -7.35 14.32 -4.96
N GLU A 244 -7.85 15.30 -5.69
CA GLU A 244 -7.23 15.77 -6.91
C GLU A 244 -6.35 16.96 -6.58
N TRP A 245 -5.05 16.84 -6.90
CA TRP A 245 -4.16 17.99 -6.84
C TRP A 245 -4.35 18.84 -8.06
N GLU A 246 -4.28 20.14 -7.87
CA GLU A 246 -4.23 21.07 -8.97
C GLU A 246 -2.97 20.82 -9.81
N ILE A 247 -3.06 21.09 -11.10
CA ILE A 247 -1.98 20.78 -12.06
C ILE A 247 -0.66 21.48 -11.72
N ASP A 248 -0.72 22.67 -11.15
CA ASP A 248 0.43 23.47 -10.73
C ASP A 248 1.11 22.96 -9.44
N HIS A 249 0.49 22.02 -8.74
CA HIS A 249 1.07 21.34 -7.57
C HIS A 249 1.77 20.02 -7.91
N ILE A 250 1.75 19.58 -9.16
CA ILE A 250 2.38 18.34 -9.58
C ILE A 250 3.89 18.54 -9.74
N GLU A 251 4.66 17.86 -8.93
CA GLU A 251 6.13 17.85 -9.00
C GLU A 251 6.69 16.65 -9.76
N MET A 252 5.94 15.56 -9.82
CA MET A 252 6.33 14.33 -10.52
C MET A 252 5.16 13.78 -11.34
N ALA A 253 5.39 13.52 -12.62
CA ALA A 253 4.45 12.83 -13.49
C ALA A 253 5.14 11.61 -14.13
N VAL A 254 4.60 10.42 -13.88
CA VAL A 254 5.15 9.16 -14.38
C VAL A 254 4.35 8.71 -15.60
N PRO A 255 4.96 8.66 -16.80
CA PRO A 255 4.26 8.14 -17.96
C PRO A 255 4.08 6.63 -17.86
N ILE A 256 2.86 6.17 -18.15
CA ILE A 256 2.50 4.77 -18.21
C ILE A 256 2.14 4.49 -19.66
N SER A 257 2.80 3.54 -20.30
CA SER A 257 2.53 3.11 -21.67
C SER A 257 2.59 1.59 -21.76
#